data_0bd28222015aef1c5e9165f95a989ea4
#
_entry.id   0bd28222015aef1c5e9165f95a989ea4
#
_cell.length_a   1.000
_cell.length_b   1.000
_cell.length_c   1.000
_cell.angle_alpha   90.00
_cell.angle_beta   90.00
_cell.angle_gamma   90.00
#
_symmetry.space_group_name_H-M   'P 1'
#
loop_
_entity.id
_entity.type
_entity.pdbx_description
1 polymer ?
#
loop_
_entity_poly.entity_id
_entity_poly.type
_entity_poly.pdbx_seq_one_letter_code
_entity_poly.pdbx_strand_id
1 'polypeptide(L)' 'MNAGVETLDLRPLPPVERHKKIFHKWEALQPGEVLRIINDHDPKPLYYQFEAEQKGKFECQYEQRGPVDWIVNIKRT' A
#
# COMPACT_ATOMS: atom_id res chain seq x y z
N MET A 1 16.73 -2.60 15.77
CA MET A 1 15.47 -2.98 15.13
C MET A 1 15.26 -2.19 13.85
N ASN A 2 15.10 -2.88 12.78
CA ASN A 2 14.88 -2.22 11.52
C ASN A 2 13.46 -1.64 11.44
N ALA A 3 13.30 -0.68 10.58
CA ALA A 3 11.99 -0.15 10.25
C ALA A 3 11.12 -1.30 9.77
N GLY A 4 9.91 -1.37 10.27
CA GLY A 4 9.05 -2.46 9.95
C GLY A 4 8.56 -2.41 8.51
N VAL A 5 8.40 -3.59 7.93
CA VAL A 5 7.63 -3.74 6.70
C VAL A 5 6.38 -4.51 7.08
N GLU A 6 5.24 -3.84 6.97
CA GLU A 6 3.94 -4.46 7.25
C GLU A 6 3.40 -4.98 5.93
N THR A 7 3.18 -6.30 5.85
CA THR A 7 2.62 -6.88 4.61
C THR A 7 1.12 -7.06 4.78
N LEU A 8 0.38 -6.57 3.81
CA LEU A 8 -1.07 -6.62 3.82
C LEU A 8 -1.54 -7.30 2.53
N ASP A 9 -2.07 -8.51 2.67
CA ASP A 9 -2.60 -9.24 1.53
C ASP A 9 -4.09 -8.89 1.37
N LEU A 10 -4.40 -8.20 0.29
CA LEU A 10 -5.75 -7.73 0.02
C LEU A 10 -6.59 -8.71 -0.78
N ARG A 11 -5.96 -9.74 -1.35
CA ARG A 11 -6.65 -10.65 -2.28
C ARG A 11 -7.89 -11.33 -1.68
N PRO A 12 -7.86 -11.76 -0.40
CA PRO A 12 -9.06 -12.38 0.19
C PRO A 12 -10.13 -11.38 0.61
N LEU A 13 -9.86 -10.08 0.58
CA LEU A 13 -10.80 -9.07 1.05
C LEU A 13 -11.72 -8.58 -0.06
N PRO A 14 -13.00 -8.28 0.26
CA PRO A 14 -13.87 -7.60 -0.71
C PRO A 14 -13.29 -6.24 -1.11
N PRO A 15 -13.49 -5.80 -2.36
CA PRO A 15 -12.91 -4.54 -2.81
C PRO A 15 -13.27 -3.34 -1.92
N VAL A 16 -14.49 -3.30 -1.39
CA VAL A 16 -14.92 -2.14 -0.59
C VAL A 16 -14.15 -2.04 0.72
N GLU A 17 -13.56 -3.15 1.20
CA GLU A 17 -12.83 -3.15 2.45
C GLU A 17 -11.33 -2.94 2.28
N ARG A 18 -10.84 -3.08 1.05
CA ARG A 18 -9.40 -3.01 0.79
C ARG A 18 -8.83 -1.64 1.11
N HIS A 19 -9.46 -0.57 0.61
CA HIS A 19 -8.98 0.79 0.85
C HIS A 19 -9.04 1.15 2.32
N LYS A 20 -10.11 0.78 3.00
CA LYS A 20 -10.23 1.03 4.45
C LYS A 20 -9.09 0.38 5.22
N LYS A 21 -8.78 -0.88 4.88
CA LYS A 21 -7.72 -1.61 5.55
C LYS A 21 -6.36 -0.96 5.30
N ILE A 22 -6.12 -0.56 4.05
CA ILE A 22 -4.87 0.09 3.67
C ILE A 22 -4.68 1.37 4.45
N PHE A 23 -5.67 2.25 4.49
CA PHE A 23 -5.50 3.53 5.15
C PHE A 23 -5.45 3.40 6.67
N HIS A 24 -6.14 2.41 7.22
CA HIS A 24 -6.02 2.10 8.64
C HIS A 24 -4.58 1.71 8.99
N LYS A 25 -3.98 0.83 8.20
CA LYS A 25 -2.59 0.43 8.41
C LYS A 25 -1.63 1.58 8.17
N TRP A 26 -1.90 2.38 7.14
CA TRP A 26 -1.08 3.54 6.81
C TRP A 26 -0.98 4.53 7.97
N GLU A 27 -2.09 4.78 8.63
CA GLU A 27 -2.11 5.73 9.74
C GLU A 27 -1.29 5.26 10.93
N ALA A 28 -1.08 3.96 11.05
CA ALA A 28 -0.27 3.41 12.13
C ALA A 28 1.22 3.40 11.82
N LEU A 29 1.63 3.70 10.58
CA LEU A 29 3.03 3.67 10.20
C LEU A 29 3.80 4.86 10.74
N GLN A 30 5.04 4.59 11.12
CA GLN A 30 6.00 5.62 11.48
C GLN A 30 6.82 6.02 10.24
N PRO A 31 7.42 7.22 10.21
CA PRO A 31 8.30 7.59 9.12
C PRO A 31 9.41 6.54 8.93
N GLY A 32 9.63 6.16 7.68
CA GLY A 32 10.61 5.14 7.33
C GLY A 32 10.05 3.74 7.22
N GLU A 33 8.87 3.50 7.79
CA GLU A 33 8.23 2.20 7.67
C GLU A 33 7.55 2.04 6.32
N VAL A 34 7.35 0.78 5.92
CA VAL A 34 6.83 0.44 4.59
C VAL A 34 5.59 -0.42 4.74
N LEU A 35 4.55 -0.08 4.00
CA LEU A 35 3.37 -0.92 3.85
C LEU A 35 3.48 -1.65 2.50
N ARG A 36 3.61 -2.96 2.56
CA ARG A 36 3.71 -3.82 1.38
C ARG A 36 2.34 -4.41 1.10
N ILE A 37 1.78 -4.06 -0.04
CA ILE A 37 0.42 -4.43 -0.41
C ILE A 37 0.47 -5.48 -1.51
N ILE A 38 -0.27 -6.57 -1.32
CA ILE A 38 -0.45 -7.62 -2.33
C ILE A 38 -1.87 -7.53 -2.84
N ASN A 39 -2.04 -7.29 -4.14
CA ASN A 39 -3.34 -7.13 -4.76
C ASN A 39 -3.46 -8.05 -5.97
N ASP A 40 -4.67 -8.20 -6.49
CA ASP A 40 -4.95 -9.05 -7.63
C ASP A 40 -5.17 -8.26 -8.92
N HIS A 41 -4.93 -6.96 -8.88
CA HIS A 41 -4.98 -6.09 -10.05
C HIS A 41 -4.12 -4.85 -9.77
N ASP A 42 -3.88 -4.06 -10.81
CA ASP A 42 -3.05 -2.86 -10.69
C ASP A 42 -3.67 -1.87 -9.70
N PRO A 43 -2.96 -1.53 -8.60
CA PRO A 43 -3.50 -0.61 -7.59
C PRO A 43 -3.37 0.86 -7.97
N LYS A 44 -3.49 1.21 -9.25
CA LYS A 44 -3.42 2.59 -9.70
C LYS A 44 -4.43 3.53 -9.04
N PRO A 45 -5.71 3.14 -8.89
CA PRO A 45 -6.66 4.01 -8.19
C PRO A 45 -6.22 4.33 -6.77
N LEU A 46 -5.61 3.38 -6.10
CA LEU A 46 -5.07 3.59 -4.76
C LEU A 46 -3.91 4.59 -4.79
N TYR A 47 -3.03 4.47 -5.78
CA TYR A 47 -1.92 5.40 -5.94
C TYR A 47 -2.45 6.84 -6.10
N TYR A 48 -3.46 7.03 -6.94
CA TYR A 48 -4.04 8.35 -7.14
C TYR A 48 -4.67 8.90 -5.87
N GLN A 49 -5.28 8.04 -5.07
CA GLN A 49 -5.84 8.47 -3.80
C GLN A 49 -4.76 8.92 -2.84
N PHE A 50 -3.63 8.21 -2.78
CA PHE A 50 -2.49 8.63 -1.98
C PHE A 50 -1.93 9.96 -2.47
N GLU A 51 -1.85 10.15 -3.79
CA GLU A 51 -1.40 11.43 -4.35
C GLU A 51 -2.30 12.58 -3.94
N ALA A 52 -3.61 12.34 -3.90
CA ALA A 52 -4.56 13.39 -3.54
C ALA A 52 -4.55 13.69 -2.05
N GLU A 53 -4.43 12.67 -1.19
CA GLU A 53 -4.63 12.82 0.25
C GLU A 53 -3.34 12.85 1.04
N GLN A 54 -2.27 12.23 0.55
CA GLN A 54 -1.01 12.07 1.27
C GLN A 54 0.17 12.60 0.49
N LYS A 55 -0.05 13.59 -0.35
CA LYS A 55 0.99 14.12 -1.23
C LYS A 55 2.20 14.56 -0.44
N GLY A 56 3.39 14.12 -0.88
CA GLY A 56 4.64 14.46 -0.24
C GLY A 56 4.94 13.67 1.02
N LYS A 57 4.05 12.74 1.40
CA LYS A 57 4.21 11.97 2.64
C LYS A 57 4.48 10.50 2.38
N PHE A 58 4.63 10.10 1.13
CA PHE A 58 4.84 8.70 0.79
C PHE A 58 5.72 8.55 -0.44
N GLU A 59 6.32 7.37 -0.56
CA GLU A 59 7.00 6.93 -1.77
C GLU A 59 6.42 5.58 -2.16
N CYS A 60 6.09 5.42 -3.43
CA CYS A 60 5.42 4.22 -3.91
C CYS A 60 6.29 3.53 -4.96
N GLN A 61 6.56 2.24 -4.77
CA GLN A 61 7.33 1.45 -5.73
C GLN A 61 6.63 0.13 -5.98
N TYR A 62 6.53 -0.24 -7.25
CA TYR A 62 6.04 -1.57 -7.61
C TYR A 62 7.15 -2.58 -7.40
N GLU A 63 6.85 -3.63 -6.66
CA GLU A 63 7.74 -4.78 -6.52
C GLU A 63 7.43 -5.81 -7.60
N GLN A 64 6.14 -5.98 -7.93
CA GLN A 64 5.69 -6.91 -8.95
C GLN A 64 4.50 -6.32 -9.69
N ARG A 65 4.55 -6.34 -11.02
CA ARG A 65 3.51 -5.75 -11.87
C ARG A 65 2.74 -6.85 -12.62
N GLY A 66 2.03 -7.66 -11.88
CA GLY A 66 1.21 -8.69 -12.46
C GLY A 66 2.00 -9.82 -13.12
N PRO A 67 1.35 -10.56 -14.01
CA PRO A 67 -0.02 -10.38 -14.50
C PRO A 67 -1.10 -10.79 -13.50
N VAL A 68 -0.80 -11.65 -12.54
CA VAL A 68 -1.79 -12.15 -11.59
C VAL A 68 -1.73 -11.36 -10.30
N ASP A 69 -0.57 -11.33 -9.66
CA ASP A 69 -0.39 -10.63 -8.40
C ASP A 69 0.34 -9.30 -8.63
N TRP A 70 -0.11 -8.28 -7.95
CA TRP A 70 0.47 -6.94 -8.00
C TRP A 70 0.94 -6.59 -6.61
N ILE A 71 2.24 -6.35 -6.47
CA ILE A 71 2.83 -6.05 -5.16
C ILE A 71 3.42 -4.66 -5.23
N VAL A 72 3.00 -3.80 -4.30
CA VAL A 72 3.47 -2.44 -4.24
C VAL A 72 3.91 -2.11 -2.82
N ASN A 73 5.01 -1.39 -2.70
CA ASN A 73 5.53 -0.94 -1.43
C ASN A 73 5.28 0.56 -1.29
N ILE A 74 4.61 0.95 -0.22
CA ILE A 74 4.33 2.35 0.08
C ILE A 74 5.08 2.70 1.35
N LYS A 75 6.10 3.53 1.20
CA LYS A 75 6.94 3.94 2.30
C LYS A 75 6.46 5.27 2.85
N ARG A 76 6.36 5.37 4.16
CA ARG A 76 6.04 6.63 4.81
C ARG A 76 7.30 7.47 4.97
N THR A 77 7.28 8.66 4.40
CA THR A 77 8.42 9.56 4.47
C THR A 77 8.31 10.59 5.58
#